data_89cba004f2843c760978af84bf4d5e08
#
_entry.id   89cba004f2843c760978af84bf4d5e08
#
_cell.length_a   1.000
_cell.length_b   1.000
_cell.length_c   1.000
_cell.angle_alpha   90.00
_cell.angle_beta   90.00
_cell.angle_gamma   90.00
#
_symmetry.space_group_name_H-M   'P 1'
#
loop_
_entity.id
_entity.type
_entity.pdbx_description
1 polymer ?
#
loop_
_entity_poly.entity_id
_entity_poly.type
_entity_poly.pdbx_seq_one_letter_code
_entity_poly.pdbx_strand_id
1 'polypeptide(L)'
;MTQLVSVAFQSNPLTTFVLSELLAASTNLLVNLEPLTALPGNEVSVFTYPLIAELVRPRMFTGRFQFGITGPPGVYAILGSTNLAVWDVVGTASNPLGSISFNDVTVNLSPRKFYRALLQGPPTNMVFISPNTFTMGSPTNDLDRSMNESPQTTVTLTRGFWIGKYEVTQGEYLSVTGTNPSEFPGDLSRPVSSVSWLDATNYCWLLTQRELAAGRISPGSRYRLPTEAEWECAARAGTSTRFSYGDDPNYLSTTNYAWFLDFAILDLTVHSVGQKLPNPWGLYDMHGNVWEWCQDNYGSLPGGVQIDPTGPASSLLRDKVMRGGAYDYPNSSCRSASRIFRFPLWPDSDVGFRVVLANDP
;
A
#
# COMPACT_ATOMS: atom_id res chain seq x y z
N MET A 1 -15.73 -15.22 -16.90
CA MET A 1 -15.90 -14.05 -17.80
C MET A 1 -16.57 -12.95 -16.99
N THR A 2 -15.81 -12.00 -16.52
CA THR A 2 -16.33 -10.82 -15.83
C THR A 2 -16.59 -9.76 -16.90
N GLN A 3 -17.85 -9.59 -17.27
CA GLN A 3 -18.26 -8.43 -18.08
C GLN A 3 -18.24 -7.20 -17.19
N LEU A 4 -17.33 -6.27 -17.45
CA LEU A 4 -17.41 -4.93 -16.90
C LEU A 4 -18.57 -4.21 -17.61
N VAL A 5 -19.70 -4.01 -16.94
CA VAL A 5 -20.92 -3.48 -17.54
C VAL A 5 -20.93 -1.96 -17.55
N SER A 6 -20.25 -1.31 -16.61
CA SER A 6 -20.02 0.16 -16.61
C SER A 6 -18.91 0.54 -15.65
N VAL A 7 -18.19 1.61 -15.96
CA VAL A 7 -17.27 2.31 -15.06
C VAL A 7 -17.78 3.73 -14.93
N ALA A 8 -18.24 4.13 -13.75
CA ALA A 8 -18.68 5.48 -13.48
C ALA A 8 -17.55 6.24 -12.77
N PHE A 9 -17.13 7.36 -13.36
CA PHE A 9 -16.15 8.27 -12.75
C PHE A 9 -16.89 9.53 -12.31
N GLN A 10 -16.98 9.75 -11.02
CA GLN A 10 -17.44 11.03 -10.48
C GLN A 10 -16.24 11.79 -9.91
N SER A 11 -15.93 12.93 -10.55
CA SER A 11 -15.15 14.04 -9.98
C SER A 11 -13.67 13.85 -9.67
N ASN A 12 -12.96 12.88 -10.27
CA ASN A 12 -11.50 12.77 -10.11
C ASN A 12 -10.80 12.88 -11.47
N PRO A 13 -9.76 13.72 -11.64
CA PRO A 13 -8.97 13.75 -12.85
C PRO A 13 -8.12 12.48 -12.93
N LEU A 14 -8.64 11.45 -13.60
CA LEU A 14 -7.86 10.28 -13.98
C LEU A 14 -6.89 10.67 -15.09
N THR A 15 -5.60 10.52 -14.84
CA THR A 15 -4.54 10.77 -15.83
C THR A 15 -4.05 9.50 -16.50
N THR A 16 -4.35 8.33 -15.93
CA THR A 16 -3.83 7.03 -16.42
C THR A 16 -4.86 5.93 -16.29
N PHE A 17 -5.02 5.15 -17.35
CA PHE A 17 -5.85 3.95 -17.40
C PHE A 17 -4.99 2.75 -17.80
N VAL A 18 -5.09 1.65 -17.06
CA VAL A 18 -4.40 0.40 -17.39
C VAL A 18 -5.42 -0.71 -17.58
N LEU A 19 -5.53 -1.23 -18.79
CA LEU A 19 -6.55 -2.21 -19.20
C LEU A 19 -5.91 -3.46 -19.78
N SER A 20 -6.53 -4.63 -19.56
CA SER A 20 -6.18 -5.79 -20.37
C SER A 20 -6.61 -5.58 -21.84
N GLU A 21 -5.86 -6.14 -22.79
CA GLU A 21 -6.19 -6.07 -24.22
C GLU A 21 -7.60 -6.58 -24.50
N LEU A 22 -8.05 -7.59 -23.74
CA LEU A 22 -9.40 -8.13 -23.86
C LEU A 22 -10.48 -7.09 -23.49
N LEU A 23 -10.24 -6.27 -22.47
CA LEU A 23 -11.16 -5.17 -22.08
C LEU A 23 -11.06 -4.00 -23.04
N ALA A 24 -9.85 -3.67 -23.50
CA ALA A 24 -9.63 -2.59 -24.46
C ALA A 24 -10.27 -2.88 -25.84
N ALA A 25 -10.44 -4.14 -26.20
CA ALA A 25 -11.14 -4.56 -27.41
C ALA A 25 -12.67 -4.52 -27.28
N SER A 26 -13.22 -4.23 -26.09
CA SER A 26 -14.66 -4.11 -25.88
C SER A 26 -15.17 -2.80 -26.43
N THR A 27 -16.00 -2.86 -27.48
CA THR A 27 -16.61 -1.67 -28.10
C THR A 27 -17.44 -0.82 -27.12
N ASN A 28 -18.09 -1.46 -26.15
CA ASN A 28 -18.86 -0.78 -25.11
C ASN A 28 -17.98 0.01 -24.14
N LEU A 29 -16.78 -0.45 -23.85
CA LEU A 29 -15.84 0.24 -22.96
C LEU A 29 -15.18 1.43 -23.68
N LEU A 30 -14.81 1.28 -24.95
CA LEU A 30 -14.21 2.34 -25.76
C LEU A 30 -15.17 3.53 -25.92
N VAL A 31 -16.46 3.29 -26.17
CA VAL A 31 -17.48 4.33 -26.27
C VAL A 31 -17.65 5.10 -24.94
N ASN A 32 -17.48 4.44 -23.80
CA ASN A 32 -17.57 5.08 -22.48
C ASN A 32 -16.28 5.81 -22.07
N LEU A 33 -15.13 5.51 -22.71
CA LEU A 33 -13.86 6.19 -22.46
C LEU A 33 -13.65 7.41 -23.37
N GLU A 34 -14.30 7.45 -24.53
CA GLU A 34 -14.16 8.54 -25.50
C GLU A 34 -14.47 9.93 -24.90
N PRO A 35 -15.52 10.12 -24.07
CA PRO A 35 -15.78 11.41 -23.43
C PRO A 35 -14.68 11.86 -22.46
N LEU A 36 -13.91 10.93 -21.88
CA LEU A 36 -12.82 11.22 -20.94
C LEU A 36 -11.54 11.63 -21.65
N THR A 37 -11.29 11.06 -22.84
CA THR A 37 -10.11 11.38 -23.66
C THR A 37 -10.32 12.63 -24.51
N ALA A 38 -11.56 13.07 -24.71
CA ALA A 38 -11.91 14.20 -25.56
C ALA A 38 -12.03 15.54 -24.81
N LEU A 39 -11.87 15.59 -23.49
CA LEU A 39 -11.96 16.83 -22.72
C LEU A 39 -10.70 17.68 -22.91
N PRO A 40 -10.81 18.95 -23.36
CA PRO A 40 -9.67 19.85 -23.52
C PRO A 40 -8.95 20.04 -22.17
N GLY A 41 -7.65 19.74 -22.14
CA GLY A 41 -6.80 19.89 -20.96
C GLY A 41 -6.72 18.66 -20.05
N ASN A 42 -7.38 17.56 -20.38
CA ASN A 42 -7.24 16.28 -19.69
C ASN A 42 -6.58 15.27 -20.62
N GLU A 43 -5.26 15.11 -20.51
CA GLU A 43 -4.54 14.02 -21.19
C GLU A 43 -4.68 12.74 -20.36
N VAL A 44 -5.61 11.88 -20.72
CA VAL A 44 -5.73 10.54 -20.14
C VAL A 44 -4.92 9.58 -20.97
N SER A 45 -3.87 9.01 -20.38
CA SER A 45 -3.06 7.97 -21.01
C SER A 45 -3.70 6.59 -20.80
N VAL A 46 -4.00 5.89 -21.88
CA VAL A 46 -4.52 4.52 -21.83
C VAL A 46 -3.40 3.54 -22.17
N PHE A 47 -3.09 2.64 -21.24
CA PHE A 47 -2.12 1.56 -21.43
C PHE A 47 -2.86 0.23 -21.50
N THR A 48 -2.46 -0.63 -22.45
CA THR A 48 -3.01 -1.97 -22.58
C THR A 48 -1.94 -3.02 -22.30
N TYR A 49 -2.36 -4.19 -21.81
CA TYR A 49 -1.47 -5.32 -21.56
C TYR A 49 -2.13 -6.66 -21.94
N PRO A 50 -1.35 -7.66 -22.42
CA PRO A 50 -1.85 -9.00 -22.63
C PRO A 50 -2.13 -9.69 -21.28
N LEU A 51 -3.09 -10.63 -21.26
CA LEU A 51 -3.43 -11.39 -20.04
C LEU A 51 -2.34 -12.36 -19.61
N ILE A 52 -1.43 -12.71 -20.52
CA ILE A 52 -0.29 -13.60 -20.28
C ILE A 52 0.98 -12.78 -20.42
N ALA A 53 1.93 -12.99 -19.52
CA ALA A 53 3.22 -12.34 -19.62
C ALA A 53 4.03 -12.86 -20.80
N GLU A 54 4.54 -11.95 -21.62
CA GLU A 54 5.38 -12.25 -22.78
C GLU A 54 6.74 -11.55 -22.67
N LEU A 55 7.80 -12.23 -23.10
CA LEU A 55 9.12 -11.65 -23.27
C LEU A 55 9.27 -11.16 -24.71
N VAL A 56 9.47 -9.86 -24.88
CA VAL A 56 9.45 -9.21 -26.19
C VAL A 56 10.74 -8.44 -26.46
N ARG A 57 11.03 -8.20 -27.74
CA ARG A 57 12.13 -7.34 -28.22
C ARG A 57 13.50 -7.69 -27.61
N PRO A 58 13.95 -8.97 -27.67
CA PRO A 58 15.25 -9.35 -27.14
C PRO A 58 16.37 -8.65 -27.91
N ARG A 59 17.36 -8.12 -27.15
CA ARG A 59 18.55 -7.45 -27.73
C ARG A 59 19.78 -7.84 -26.92
N MET A 60 20.88 -8.12 -27.65
CA MET A 60 22.19 -8.33 -27.02
C MET A 60 23.01 -7.04 -27.13
N PHE A 61 23.59 -6.64 -26.03
CA PHE A 61 24.59 -5.56 -25.93
C PHE A 61 25.87 -6.13 -25.34
N THR A 62 26.97 -5.38 -25.47
CA THR A 62 28.22 -5.78 -24.82
C THR A 62 28.02 -5.90 -23.31
N GLY A 63 28.15 -7.11 -22.79
CA GLY A 63 28.05 -7.41 -21.35
C GLY A 63 26.64 -7.45 -20.76
N ARG A 64 25.58 -7.35 -21.58
CA ARG A 64 24.20 -7.45 -21.08
C ARG A 64 23.21 -7.94 -22.13
N PHE A 65 22.17 -8.63 -21.70
CA PHE A 65 21.04 -9.00 -22.51
C PHE A 65 19.79 -8.26 -22.03
N GLN A 66 19.11 -7.58 -22.94
CA GLN A 66 17.91 -6.81 -22.66
C GLN A 66 16.70 -7.44 -23.34
N PHE A 67 15.57 -7.44 -22.66
CA PHE A 67 14.28 -7.75 -23.24
C PHE A 67 13.17 -6.96 -22.55
N GLY A 68 12.05 -6.78 -23.24
CA GLY A 68 10.82 -6.26 -22.65
C GLY A 68 9.98 -7.38 -22.05
N ILE A 69 9.19 -7.02 -21.04
CA ILE A 69 8.15 -7.87 -20.47
C ILE A 69 6.84 -7.13 -20.67
N THR A 70 5.90 -7.74 -21.37
CA THR A 70 4.53 -7.27 -21.48
C THR A 70 3.62 -8.26 -20.77
N GLY A 71 2.60 -7.75 -20.05
CA GLY A 71 1.72 -8.62 -19.27
C GLY A 71 0.96 -7.82 -18.21
N PRO A 72 0.14 -8.50 -17.38
CA PRO A 72 -0.59 -7.85 -16.32
C PRO A 72 0.30 -6.96 -15.45
N PRO A 73 -0.22 -5.83 -14.96
CA PRO A 73 0.51 -5.02 -13.98
C PRO A 73 0.89 -5.85 -12.75
N GLY A 74 2.11 -5.65 -12.26
CA GLY A 74 2.62 -6.36 -11.10
C GLY A 74 4.13 -6.51 -11.09
N VAL A 75 4.63 -7.26 -10.13
CA VAL A 75 6.06 -7.59 -10.00
C VAL A 75 6.32 -8.93 -10.64
N TYR A 76 7.32 -9.00 -11.49
CA TYR A 76 7.77 -10.22 -12.13
C TYR A 76 9.11 -10.68 -11.57
N ALA A 77 9.20 -11.94 -11.13
CA ALA A 77 10.48 -12.62 -10.96
C ALA A 77 10.99 -13.02 -12.36
N ILE A 78 12.20 -12.62 -12.68
CA ILE A 78 12.89 -13.02 -13.90
C ILE A 78 13.78 -14.21 -13.58
N LEU A 79 13.44 -15.33 -14.16
CA LEU A 79 14.18 -16.57 -13.97
C LEU A 79 15.09 -16.81 -15.16
N GLY A 80 16.33 -17.24 -14.89
CA GLY A 80 17.30 -17.67 -15.88
C GLY A 80 17.65 -19.14 -15.71
N SER A 81 17.86 -19.84 -16.82
CA SER A 81 18.31 -21.24 -16.81
C SER A 81 19.29 -21.49 -17.95
N THR A 82 20.26 -22.35 -17.73
CA THR A 82 21.19 -22.82 -18.76
C THR A 82 20.81 -24.20 -19.33
N ASN A 83 19.90 -24.92 -18.65
CA ASN A 83 19.57 -26.31 -18.96
C ASN A 83 18.06 -26.59 -18.98
N LEU A 84 17.21 -25.58 -18.75
CA LEU A 84 15.74 -25.66 -18.68
C LEU A 84 15.21 -26.50 -17.50
N ALA A 85 16.08 -27.09 -16.68
CA ALA A 85 15.71 -27.91 -15.53
C ALA A 85 15.79 -27.13 -14.21
N VAL A 86 16.87 -26.39 -14.03
CA VAL A 86 17.08 -25.53 -12.85
C VAL A 86 16.91 -24.07 -13.28
N TRP A 87 16.12 -23.32 -12.52
CA TRP A 87 15.79 -21.95 -12.77
C TRP A 87 16.16 -21.08 -11.57
N ASP A 88 17.09 -20.16 -11.79
CA ASP A 88 17.55 -19.23 -10.75
C ASP A 88 16.93 -17.86 -10.98
N VAL A 89 16.62 -17.13 -9.91
CA VAL A 89 16.17 -15.76 -10.00
C VAL A 89 17.36 -14.88 -10.41
N VAL A 90 17.26 -14.26 -11.59
CA VAL A 90 18.30 -13.33 -12.11
C VAL A 90 17.93 -11.87 -11.85
N GLY A 91 16.71 -11.61 -11.41
CA GLY A 91 16.26 -10.28 -11.03
C GLY A 91 14.75 -10.18 -10.97
N THR A 92 14.28 -8.97 -10.73
CA THR A 92 12.86 -8.63 -10.71
C THR A 92 12.58 -7.41 -11.57
N ALA A 93 11.33 -7.32 -12.06
CA ALA A 93 10.86 -6.17 -12.82
C ALA A 93 9.47 -5.76 -12.32
N SER A 94 9.32 -4.50 -11.93
CA SER A 94 8.01 -3.93 -11.60
C SER A 94 7.38 -3.37 -12.86
N ASN A 95 6.22 -3.89 -13.22
CA ASN A 95 5.48 -3.53 -14.42
C ASN A 95 4.15 -2.86 -14.04
N PRO A 96 4.12 -1.55 -13.76
CA PRO A 96 2.91 -0.87 -13.32
C PRO A 96 1.92 -0.57 -14.47
N LEU A 97 2.41 -0.49 -15.71
CA LEU A 97 1.65 -0.02 -16.87
C LEU A 97 1.48 -1.05 -17.98
N GLY A 98 1.75 -2.34 -17.69
CA GLY A 98 1.61 -3.42 -18.66
C GLY A 98 2.86 -3.70 -19.49
N SER A 99 3.90 -2.86 -19.44
CA SER A 99 5.17 -3.07 -20.14
C SER A 99 6.36 -2.51 -19.37
N ILE A 100 7.46 -3.29 -19.31
CA ILE A 100 8.74 -2.89 -18.66
C ILE A 100 9.94 -3.52 -19.36
N SER A 101 11.10 -2.91 -19.32
CA SER A 101 12.37 -3.47 -19.81
C SER A 101 13.19 -4.07 -18.68
N PHE A 102 13.79 -5.24 -18.93
CA PHE A 102 14.72 -5.90 -18.01
C PHE A 102 16.10 -6.06 -18.65
N ASN A 103 17.17 -5.88 -17.86
CA ASN A 103 18.55 -6.06 -18.29
C ASN A 103 19.22 -7.14 -17.46
N ASP A 104 19.65 -8.23 -18.09
CA ASP A 104 20.52 -9.22 -17.46
C ASP A 104 21.99 -8.87 -17.75
N VAL A 105 22.70 -8.51 -16.70
CA VAL A 105 24.14 -8.21 -16.74
C VAL A 105 25.02 -9.45 -16.52
N THR A 106 24.41 -10.60 -16.22
CA THR A 106 25.11 -11.86 -15.94
C THR A 106 25.21 -12.78 -17.16
N VAL A 107 24.77 -12.33 -18.32
CA VAL A 107 24.64 -13.12 -19.55
C VAL A 107 25.97 -13.71 -20.03
N ASN A 108 27.09 -13.04 -19.79
CA ASN A 108 28.41 -13.48 -20.23
C ASN A 108 28.97 -14.67 -19.43
N LEU A 109 28.27 -15.11 -18.39
CA LEU A 109 28.70 -16.23 -17.54
C LEU A 109 28.32 -17.61 -18.12
N SER A 110 27.54 -17.64 -19.20
CA SER A 110 27.05 -18.89 -19.79
C SER A 110 26.84 -18.79 -21.29
N PRO A 111 27.18 -19.83 -22.10
CA PRO A 111 27.06 -19.82 -23.56
C PRO A 111 25.60 -19.88 -24.02
N ARG A 112 24.69 -20.29 -23.17
CA ARG A 112 23.22 -20.32 -23.39
C ARG A 112 22.51 -19.92 -22.14
N LYS A 113 21.45 -19.12 -22.28
CA LYS A 113 20.56 -18.75 -21.18
C LYS A 113 19.13 -18.61 -21.67
N PHE A 114 18.24 -19.26 -20.97
CA PHE A 114 16.79 -19.20 -21.19
C PHE A 114 16.17 -18.33 -20.12
N TYR A 115 15.05 -17.67 -20.42
CA TYR A 115 14.40 -16.76 -19.50
C TYR A 115 12.91 -17.08 -19.37
N ARG A 116 12.39 -16.84 -18.17
CA ARG A 116 10.96 -16.81 -17.86
C ARG A 116 10.67 -15.57 -17.03
N ALA A 117 9.54 -14.94 -17.30
CA ALA A 117 8.94 -13.96 -16.40
C ALA A 117 7.78 -14.63 -15.67
N LEU A 118 7.89 -14.71 -14.37
CA LEU A 118 6.84 -15.25 -13.51
C LEU A 118 6.20 -14.08 -12.76
N LEU A 119 4.94 -13.77 -13.10
CA LEU A 119 4.16 -12.80 -12.33
C LEU A 119 4.06 -13.33 -10.90
N GLN A 120 4.64 -12.60 -9.98
CA GLN A 120 4.44 -12.88 -8.56
C GLN A 120 3.02 -12.43 -8.24
N GLY A 121 2.20 -13.37 -7.84
CA GLY A 121 0.86 -13.05 -7.36
C GLY A 121 0.96 -12.02 -6.23
N PRO A 122 -0.08 -11.19 -6.05
CA PRO A 122 -0.13 -10.29 -4.91
C PRO A 122 0.11 -11.13 -3.64
N PRO A 123 0.92 -10.65 -2.70
CA PRO A 123 0.98 -11.30 -1.39
C PRO A 123 -0.43 -11.42 -0.85
N THR A 124 -0.76 -12.56 -0.27
CA THR A 124 -2.09 -12.80 0.31
C THR A 124 -2.42 -11.65 1.28
N ASN A 125 -3.63 -11.11 1.19
CA ASN A 125 -4.08 -10.00 2.02
C ASN A 125 -3.30 -8.68 1.86
N MET A 126 -2.82 -8.36 0.67
CA MET A 126 -2.23 -7.05 0.37
C MET A 126 -2.91 -6.38 -0.82
N VAL A 127 -2.91 -5.06 -0.83
CA VAL A 127 -3.42 -4.20 -1.92
C VAL A 127 -2.26 -3.44 -2.54
N PHE A 128 -2.17 -3.43 -3.87
CA PHE A 128 -1.16 -2.64 -4.57
C PHE A 128 -1.62 -1.19 -4.71
N ILE A 129 -0.79 -0.28 -4.24
CA ILE A 129 -0.98 1.17 -4.42
C ILE A 129 -0.03 1.63 -5.52
N SER A 130 -0.59 2.15 -6.60
CA SER A 130 0.18 2.72 -7.70
C SER A 130 0.82 4.05 -7.29
N PRO A 131 1.92 4.47 -7.98
CA PRO A 131 2.44 5.83 -7.83
C PRO A 131 1.32 6.86 -7.91
N ASN A 132 1.33 7.82 -6.98
CA ASN A 132 0.21 8.75 -6.82
C ASN A 132 0.69 10.11 -6.27
N THR A 133 -0.09 11.16 -6.55
CA THR A 133 0.08 12.47 -5.94
C THR A 133 -1.20 12.84 -5.19
N PHE A 134 -1.09 13.25 -3.95
CA PHE A 134 -2.21 13.62 -3.10
C PHE A 134 -1.86 14.78 -2.15
N THR A 135 -2.86 15.34 -1.49
CA THR A 135 -2.67 16.36 -0.45
C THR A 135 -2.75 15.71 0.92
N MET A 136 -1.63 15.72 1.64
CA MET A 136 -1.49 15.24 3.01
C MET A 136 -1.86 16.33 4.02
N GLY A 137 -2.49 15.95 5.13
CA GLY A 137 -2.94 16.86 6.17
C GLY A 137 -4.35 17.39 5.96
N SER A 138 -4.83 18.23 6.88
CA SER A 138 -6.18 18.78 6.89
C SER A 138 -6.23 20.23 6.43
N PRO A 139 -7.30 20.63 5.69
CA PRO A 139 -7.53 22.02 5.36
C PRO A 139 -7.88 22.84 6.61
N THR A 140 -7.67 24.16 6.54
CA THR A 140 -7.85 25.06 7.68
C THR A 140 -9.28 25.16 8.21
N ASN A 141 -10.26 24.77 7.40
CA ASN A 141 -11.68 24.77 7.72
C ASN A 141 -12.21 23.41 8.23
N ASP A 142 -11.37 22.41 8.42
CA ASP A 142 -11.78 21.16 9.07
C ASP A 142 -12.01 21.40 10.56
N LEU A 143 -13.22 21.11 11.06
CA LEU A 143 -13.69 21.47 12.40
C LEU A 143 -12.88 20.78 13.52
N ASP A 144 -12.44 19.53 13.29
CA ASP A 144 -11.72 18.73 14.30
C ASP A 144 -10.23 18.63 14.01
N ARG A 145 -9.73 19.53 13.18
CA ARG A 145 -8.33 19.57 12.80
C ARG A 145 -7.45 19.88 13.98
N SER A 146 -6.42 19.07 14.17
CA SER A 146 -5.31 19.40 15.08
C SER A 146 -4.24 20.25 14.38
N MET A 147 -3.51 21.05 15.15
CA MET A 147 -2.45 21.94 14.61
C MET A 147 -1.34 21.14 13.91
N ASN A 148 -1.08 19.92 14.36
CA ASN A 148 -0.05 19.03 13.80
C ASN A 148 -0.41 18.43 12.42
N GLU A 149 -1.65 18.61 11.96
CA GLU A 149 -2.12 18.21 10.62
C GLU A 149 -1.83 19.30 9.55
N SER A 150 -1.04 20.30 9.92
CA SER A 150 -0.70 21.47 9.09
C SER A 150 0.79 21.71 9.02
N PRO A 151 1.20 22.42 7.96
CA PRO A 151 0.44 22.84 6.77
C PRO A 151 0.11 21.68 5.86
N GLN A 152 -0.94 21.77 5.03
CA GLN A 152 -1.18 20.79 3.98
C GLN A 152 0.04 20.69 3.07
N THR A 153 0.38 19.48 2.67
CA THR A 153 1.59 19.15 1.91
C THR A 153 1.18 18.36 0.67
N THR A 154 1.58 18.81 -0.51
CA THR A 154 1.41 18.02 -1.74
C THR A 154 2.48 16.94 -1.78
N VAL A 155 2.09 15.69 -1.72
CA VAL A 155 3.01 14.54 -1.71
C VAL A 155 2.89 13.78 -3.02
N THR A 156 4.03 13.48 -3.65
CA THR A 156 4.14 12.55 -4.77
C THR A 156 4.88 11.30 -4.31
N LEU A 157 4.19 10.16 -4.34
CA LEU A 157 4.78 8.84 -4.17
C LEU A 157 5.18 8.32 -5.56
N THR A 158 6.48 8.25 -5.83
CA THR A 158 7.00 7.93 -7.18
C THR A 158 7.05 6.45 -7.47
N ARG A 159 6.92 5.61 -6.44
CA ARG A 159 6.97 4.15 -6.54
C ARG A 159 5.71 3.53 -5.98
N GLY A 160 5.22 2.49 -6.67
CA GLY A 160 4.14 1.67 -6.15
C GLY A 160 4.62 0.74 -5.03
N PHE A 161 3.72 0.38 -4.15
CA PHE A 161 3.99 -0.50 -3.03
C PHE A 161 2.76 -1.38 -2.73
N TRP A 162 2.98 -2.51 -2.09
CA TRP A 162 1.92 -3.33 -1.54
C TRP A 162 1.71 -2.94 -0.08
N ILE A 163 0.46 -2.77 0.35
CA ILE A 163 0.11 -2.49 1.75
C ILE A 163 -0.85 -3.55 2.26
N GLY A 164 -0.70 -3.94 3.51
CA GLY A 164 -1.60 -4.87 4.17
C GLY A 164 -3.05 -4.42 4.06
N LYS A 165 -3.91 -5.32 3.56
CA LYS A 165 -5.35 -5.09 3.45
C LYS A 165 -5.99 -4.82 4.80
N TYR A 166 -5.42 -5.43 5.82
CA TYR A 166 -5.79 -5.35 7.23
C TYR A 166 -4.58 -4.93 8.07
N GLU A 167 -4.82 -4.59 9.31
CA GLU A 167 -3.81 -4.58 10.36
C GLU A 167 -3.21 -5.99 10.50
N VAL A 168 -1.97 -6.10 10.97
CA VAL A 168 -1.36 -7.40 11.27
C VAL A 168 -2.15 -8.06 12.39
N THR A 169 -2.65 -9.27 12.13
CA THR A 169 -3.45 -10.00 13.11
C THR A 169 -2.58 -10.69 14.19
N GLN A 170 -3.19 -11.01 15.33
CA GLN A 170 -2.52 -11.79 16.40
C GLN A 170 -2.01 -13.13 15.88
N GLY A 171 -2.77 -13.79 14.99
CA GLY A 171 -2.37 -15.04 14.36
C GLY A 171 -1.16 -14.89 13.44
N GLU A 172 -1.13 -13.84 12.62
CA GLU A 172 0.02 -13.55 11.77
C GLU A 172 1.25 -13.20 12.60
N TYR A 173 1.10 -12.35 13.63
CA TYR A 173 2.19 -11.97 14.51
C TYR A 173 2.75 -13.19 15.25
N LEU A 174 1.90 -14.01 15.85
CA LEU A 174 2.29 -15.26 16.52
C LEU A 174 3.03 -16.20 15.57
N SER A 175 2.56 -16.34 14.32
CA SER A 175 3.17 -17.25 13.34
C SER A 175 4.58 -16.84 12.91
N VAL A 176 4.92 -15.55 13.05
CA VAL A 176 6.22 -14.99 12.66
C VAL A 176 7.18 -14.89 13.85
N THR A 177 6.68 -14.43 15.00
CA THR A 177 7.52 -14.11 16.18
C THR A 177 7.52 -15.22 17.23
N GLY A 178 6.54 -16.12 17.21
CA GLY A 178 6.35 -17.15 18.22
C GLY A 178 5.65 -16.66 19.49
N THR A 179 5.23 -15.40 19.56
CA THR A 179 4.60 -14.79 20.75
C THR A 179 3.35 -13.97 20.36
N ASN A 180 2.46 -13.76 21.31
CA ASN A 180 1.31 -12.84 21.16
C ASN A 180 1.27 -11.91 22.40
N PRO A 181 1.69 -10.64 22.28
CA PRO A 181 1.72 -9.70 23.40
C PRO A 181 0.38 -9.01 23.67
N SER A 182 -0.64 -9.24 22.84
CA SER A 182 -1.90 -8.49 22.85
C SER A 182 -2.64 -8.62 24.18
N GLU A 183 -3.22 -7.51 24.66
CA GLU A 183 -3.99 -7.47 25.92
C GLU A 183 -5.32 -8.22 25.79
N PHE A 184 -5.92 -8.27 24.59
CA PHE A 184 -7.18 -8.97 24.32
C PHE A 184 -6.94 -10.27 23.53
N PRO A 185 -6.34 -11.31 24.15
CA PRO A 185 -6.05 -12.57 23.46
C PRO A 185 -7.33 -13.40 23.26
N GLY A 186 -7.22 -14.48 22.48
CA GLY A 186 -8.29 -15.48 22.32
C GLY A 186 -8.90 -15.52 20.92
N ASP A 187 -8.99 -14.41 20.23
CA ASP A 187 -9.38 -14.35 18.81
C ASP A 187 -8.19 -13.91 17.98
N LEU A 188 -7.56 -14.86 17.30
CA LEU A 188 -6.37 -14.63 16.49
C LEU A 188 -6.61 -13.78 15.23
N SER A 189 -7.86 -13.49 14.88
CA SER A 189 -8.25 -12.59 13.79
C SER A 189 -8.30 -11.11 14.21
N ARG A 190 -8.16 -10.80 15.49
CA ARG A 190 -8.00 -9.44 15.98
C ARG A 190 -6.63 -8.88 15.60
N PRO A 191 -6.46 -7.56 15.47
CA PRO A 191 -5.14 -6.98 15.29
C PRO A 191 -4.24 -7.32 16.49
N VAL A 192 -2.96 -7.53 16.21
CA VAL A 192 -1.98 -7.54 17.28
C VAL A 192 -1.92 -6.16 17.91
N SER A 193 -1.95 -6.12 19.24
CA SER A 193 -1.80 -4.90 20.03
C SER A 193 -0.72 -5.07 21.10
N SER A 194 -0.48 -4.04 21.89
CA SER A 194 0.59 -4.04 22.90
C SER A 194 1.97 -4.31 22.29
N VAL A 195 2.23 -3.77 21.12
CA VAL A 195 3.49 -3.85 20.38
C VAL A 195 4.18 -2.49 20.33
N SER A 196 5.46 -2.45 20.67
CA SER A 196 6.30 -1.27 20.46
C SER A 196 6.64 -1.11 18.97
N TRP A 197 7.15 0.06 18.59
CA TRP A 197 7.65 0.30 17.23
C TRP A 197 8.80 -0.65 16.87
N LEU A 198 9.65 -0.99 17.85
CA LEU A 198 10.73 -1.96 17.64
C LEU A 198 10.19 -3.37 17.41
N ASP A 199 9.16 -3.78 18.14
CA ASP A 199 8.52 -5.08 17.93
C ASP A 199 7.90 -5.18 16.53
N ALA A 200 7.22 -4.11 16.09
CA ALA A 200 6.63 -4.02 14.76
C ALA A 200 7.71 -4.07 13.64
N THR A 201 8.81 -3.35 13.80
CA THR A 201 9.93 -3.40 12.84
C THR A 201 10.66 -4.74 12.84
N ASN A 202 10.83 -5.38 14.01
CA ASN A 202 11.37 -6.72 14.12
C ASN A 202 10.48 -7.77 13.43
N TYR A 203 9.15 -7.67 13.61
CA TYR A 203 8.20 -8.50 12.87
C TYR A 203 8.40 -8.36 11.35
N CYS A 204 8.48 -7.13 10.83
CA CYS A 204 8.72 -6.88 9.42
C CYS A 204 10.02 -7.51 8.92
N TRP A 205 11.08 -7.43 9.70
CA TRP A 205 12.36 -8.07 9.38
C TRP A 205 12.24 -9.60 9.35
N LEU A 206 11.67 -10.22 10.38
CA LEU A 206 11.46 -11.68 10.46
C LEU A 206 10.57 -12.15 9.29
N LEU A 207 9.47 -11.46 9.00
CA LEU A 207 8.60 -11.75 7.87
C LEU A 207 9.38 -11.69 6.55
N THR A 208 10.21 -10.66 6.36
CA THR A 208 11.06 -10.53 5.17
C THR A 208 11.98 -11.74 5.01
N GLN A 209 12.69 -12.16 6.07
CA GLN A 209 13.59 -13.31 6.01
C GLN A 209 12.84 -14.60 5.68
N ARG A 210 11.67 -14.81 6.30
CA ARG A 210 10.80 -15.97 6.05
C ARG A 210 10.33 -16.03 4.60
N GLU A 211 9.86 -14.90 4.07
CA GLU A 211 9.29 -14.83 2.72
C GLU A 211 10.38 -14.92 1.62
N LEU A 212 11.56 -14.35 1.86
CA LEU A 212 12.74 -14.52 1.00
C LEU A 212 13.22 -15.97 0.98
N ALA A 213 13.36 -16.62 2.15
CA ALA A 213 13.77 -18.01 2.24
C ALA A 213 12.79 -18.97 1.55
N ALA A 214 11.50 -18.62 1.56
CA ALA A 214 10.44 -19.38 0.88
C ALA A 214 10.30 -19.02 -0.63
N GLY A 215 11.07 -18.05 -1.13
CA GLY A 215 10.98 -17.58 -2.53
C GLY A 215 9.66 -16.88 -2.87
N ARG A 216 8.91 -16.39 -1.87
CA ARG A 216 7.61 -15.73 -2.08
C ARG A 216 7.71 -14.24 -2.35
N ILE A 217 8.81 -13.62 -1.98
CA ILE A 217 9.15 -12.24 -2.39
C ILE A 217 10.52 -12.23 -3.07
N SER A 218 10.75 -11.19 -3.86
CA SER A 218 11.97 -11.06 -4.67
C SER A 218 13.16 -10.61 -3.81
N PRO A 219 14.39 -11.03 -4.16
CA PRO A 219 15.59 -10.38 -3.63
C PRO A 219 15.53 -8.86 -3.87
N GLY A 220 15.78 -8.07 -2.83
CA GLY A 220 15.64 -6.61 -2.86
C GLY A 220 14.26 -6.09 -2.45
N SER A 221 13.27 -6.97 -2.25
CA SER A 221 12.01 -6.61 -1.62
C SER A 221 12.06 -6.84 -0.12
N ARG A 222 11.39 -5.99 0.64
CA ARG A 222 11.26 -6.16 2.09
C ARG A 222 9.91 -5.72 2.61
N TYR A 223 9.48 -6.38 3.68
CA TYR A 223 8.40 -5.87 4.51
C TYR A 223 8.94 -4.79 5.45
N ARG A 224 8.18 -3.75 5.63
CA ARG A 224 8.45 -2.63 6.54
C ARG A 224 7.14 -2.00 7.01
N LEU A 225 7.23 -1.10 7.97
CA LEU A 225 6.11 -0.19 8.28
C LEU A 225 5.89 0.76 7.10
N PRO A 226 4.64 1.22 6.87
CA PRO A 226 4.38 2.31 5.92
C PRO A 226 5.12 3.58 6.35
N THR A 227 5.54 4.41 5.40
CA THR A 227 5.79 5.81 5.74
C THR A 227 4.47 6.47 6.10
N GLU A 228 4.52 7.57 6.84
CA GLU A 228 3.31 8.32 7.19
C GLU A 228 2.52 8.76 5.94
N ALA A 229 3.25 9.17 4.90
CA ALA A 229 2.66 9.57 3.63
C ALA A 229 2.02 8.40 2.86
N GLU A 230 2.66 7.23 2.85
CA GLU A 230 2.07 6.00 2.28
C GLU A 230 0.80 5.61 3.01
N TRP A 231 0.81 5.69 4.34
CA TRP A 231 -0.35 5.38 5.17
C TRP A 231 -1.53 6.32 4.86
N GLU A 232 -1.30 7.65 4.85
CA GLU A 232 -2.38 8.62 4.58
C GLU A 232 -2.89 8.53 3.14
N CYS A 233 -2.00 8.32 2.16
CA CYS A 233 -2.38 8.03 0.78
C CYS A 233 -3.33 6.83 0.69
N ALA A 234 -2.97 5.74 1.36
CA ALA A 234 -3.75 4.52 1.42
C ALA A 234 -5.09 4.71 2.15
N ALA A 235 -5.10 5.44 3.26
CA ALA A 235 -6.31 5.76 4.02
C ALA A 235 -7.30 6.58 3.20
N ARG A 236 -6.82 7.62 2.51
CA ARG A 236 -7.64 8.47 1.65
C ARG A 236 -8.20 7.74 0.43
N ALA A 237 -7.50 6.78 -0.10
CA ALA A 237 -7.92 6.01 -1.26
C ALA A 237 -8.41 6.89 -2.44
N GLY A 238 -7.68 7.97 -2.73
CA GLY A 238 -7.96 8.92 -3.81
C GLY A 238 -8.90 10.07 -3.44
N THR A 239 -9.42 10.14 -2.21
CA THR A 239 -10.26 11.24 -1.75
C THR A 239 -9.44 12.37 -1.10
N SER A 240 -10.02 13.58 -1.04
CA SER A 240 -9.50 14.71 -0.28
C SER A 240 -10.34 15.03 0.96
N THR A 241 -11.38 14.25 1.22
CA THR A 241 -12.33 14.43 2.32
C THR A 241 -11.75 13.99 3.66
N ARG A 242 -12.45 14.29 4.76
CA ARG A 242 -12.03 13.95 6.13
C ARG A 242 -11.81 12.44 6.32
N PHE A 243 -12.67 11.65 5.70
CA PHE A 243 -12.61 10.19 5.66
C PHE A 243 -12.59 9.70 4.22
N SER A 244 -12.25 8.47 3.99
CA SER A 244 -12.27 7.84 2.67
C SER A 244 -13.69 7.72 2.06
N TYR A 245 -14.71 7.85 2.88
CA TYR A 245 -16.13 7.75 2.51
C TYR A 245 -16.85 9.11 2.48
N GLY A 246 -16.14 10.23 2.66
CA GLY A 246 -16.69 11.58 2.62
C GLY A 246 -16.30 12.44 3.81
N ASP A 247 -16.87 13.62 3.92
CA ASP A 247 -16.56 14.55 5.02
C ASP A 247 -17.26 14.18 6.34
N ASP A 248 -18.46 13.61 6.28
CA ASP A 248 -19.26 13.14 7.41
C ASP A 248 -19.19 14.05 8.66
N PRO A 249 -19.59 15.32 8.56
CA PRO A 249 -19.33 16.32 9.60
C PRO A 249 -20.04 16.02 10.92
N ASN A 250 -21.08 15.20 10.89
CA ASN A 250 -21.83 14.77 12.06
C ASN A 250 -21.54 13.33 12.49
N TYR A 251 -20.56 12.66 11.86
CA TYR A 251 -20.13 11.29 12.17
C TYR A 251 -21.23 10.23 12.07
N LEU A 252 -22.22 10.45 11.19
CA LEU A 252 -23.38 9.55 11.05
C LEU A 252 -23.03 8.23 10.35
N SER A 253 -22.00 8.23 9.51
CA SER A 253 -21.54 7.05 8.76
C SER A 253 -20.37 6.34 9.44
N THR A 254 -19.73 6.95 10.43
CA THR A 254 -18.48 6.47 11.02
C THR A 254 -18.60 5.04 11.57
N THR A 255 -19.72 4.68 12.17
CA THR A 255 -19.98 3.32 12.71
C THR A 255 -19.92 2.22 11.65
N ASN A 256 -20.11 2.55 10.36
CA ASN A 256 -20.03 1.58 9.28
C ASN A 256 -18.57 1.30 8.86
N TYR A 257 -17.64 2.21 9.15
CA TYR A 257 -16.25 2.17 8.66
C TYR A 257 -15.20 2.06 9.76
N ALA A 258 -15.59 2.33 11.03
CA ALA A 258 -14.65 2.45 12.14
C ALA A 258 -15.11 1.71 13.39
N TRP A 259 -14.12 1.21 14.15
CA TRP A 259 -14.24 0.89 15.55
C TRP A 259 -13.60 2.02 16.36
N PHE A 260 -14.37 2.72 17.17
CA PHE A 260 -13.98 3.89 17.95
C PHE A 260 -14.73 3.94 19.26
N LEU A 261 -14.32 4.81 20.18
CA LEU A 261 -15.04 5.03 21.45
C LEU A 261 -16.44 5.57 21.17
N ASP A 262 -17.40 4.68 21.24
CA ASP A 262 -18.83 5.04 21.19
C ASP A 262 -19.40 5.00 22.61
N PHE A 263 -19.67 6.17 23.17
CA PHE A 263 -20.21 6.31 24.53
C PHE A 263 -21.61 5.69 24.71
N ALA A 264 -22.31 5.39 23.62
CA ALA A 264 -23.61 4.71 23.69
C ALA A 264 -23.48 3.22 23.87
N ILE A 265 -22.37 2.62 23.39
CA ILE A 265 -22.16 1.16 23.42
C ILE A 265 -21.12 0.79 24.49
N LEU A 266 -20.10 1.65 24.74
CA LEU A 266 -18.97 1.44 25.65
C LEU A 266 -18.22 0.12 25.36
N ASP A 267 -18.03 -0.19 24.08
CA ASP A 267 -17.24 -1.33 23.66
C ASP A 267 -15.75 -0.93 23.61
N LEU A 268 -15.06 -1.24 24.71
CA LEU A 268 -13.65 -0.87 24.93
C LEU A 268 -12.73 -2.07 24.63
N THR A 269 -12.82 -2.63 23.43
CA THR A 269 -11.98 -3.76 23.02
C THR A 269 -11.60 -3.67 21.55
N VAL A 270 -10.52 -4.33 21.18
CA VAL A 270 -10.15 -4.51 19.77
C VAL A 270 -11.08 -5.52 19.10
N HIS A 271 -11.39 -5.33 17.83
CA HIS A 271 -12.26 -6.18 17.03
C HIS A 271 -11.48 -6.93 15.97
N SER A 272 -12.02 -8.10 15.53
CA SER A 272 -11.46 -8.83 14.41
C SER A 272 -11.36 -7.95 13.17
N VAL A 273 -10.25 -8.02 12.45
CA VAL A 273 -10.02 -7.17 11.28
C VAL A 273 -11.05 -7.42 10.18
N GLY A 274 -11.35 -6.40 9.40
CA GLY A 274 -12.20 -6.51 8.21
C GLY A 274 -13.69 -6.63 8.47
N GLN A 275 -14.17 -6.31 9.66
CA GLN A 275 -15.60 -6.37 9.99
C GLN A 275 -16.37 -5.11 9.57
N LYS A 276 -15.69 -3.99 9.39
CA LYS A 276 -16.28 -2.75 8.89
C LYS A 276 -16.14 -2.66 7.38
N LEU A 277 -16.77 -1.66 6.77
CA LEU A 277 -16.67 -1.44 5.33
C LEU A 277 -15.24 -0.97 4.95
N PRO A 278 -14.70 -1.45 3.82
CA PRO A 278 -13.41 -1.01 3.34
C PRO A 278 -13.48 0.39 2.72
N ASN A 279 -12.31 1.02 2.58
CA ASN A 279 -12.19 2.20 1.75
C ASN A 279 -12.29 1.86 0.24
N PRO A 280 -12.36 2.86 -0.68
CA PRO A 280 -12.48 2.63 -2.12
C PRO A 280 -11.38 1.75 -2.75
N TRP A 281 -10.21 1.63 -2.11
CA TRP A 281 -9.14 0.75 -2.58
C TRP A 281 -9.15 -0.66 -1.95
N GLY A 282 -10.18 -0.96 -1.13
CA GLY A 282 -10.36 -2.27 -0.51
C GLY A 282 -9.52 -2.49 0.75
N LEU A 283 -9.03 -1.42 1.38
CA LEU A 283 -8.34 -1.46 2.67
C LEU A 283 -9.35 -1.31 3.80
N TYR A 284 -9.22 -2.14 4.81
CA TYR A 284 -10.09 -2.18 5.99
C TYR A 284 -9.40 -1.54 7.19
N ASP A 285 -10.21 -1.11 8.13
CA ASP A 285 -9.80 -0.61 9.45
C ASP A 285 -8.82 0.57 9.39
N MET A 286 -8.88 1.35 8.25
CA MET A 286 -8.11 2.58 8.11
C MET A 286 -8.64 3.73 9.00
N HIS A 287 -9.76 3.53 9.66
CA HIS A 287 -10.50 4.51 10.43
C HIS A 287 -10.90 3.92 11.80
N GLY A 288 -9.94 3.59 12.65
CA GLY A 288 -10.19 3.05 14.01
C GLY A 288 -9.60 1.66 14.23
N ASN A 289 -10.11 0.92 15.18
CA ASN A 289 -9.66 -0.35 15.71
C ASN A 289 -8.38 -0.21 16.54
N VAL A 290 -7.19 -0.09 15.94
CA VAL A 290 -5.96 0.25 16.65
C VAL A 290 -5.19 1.36 15.95
N TRP A 291 -4.47 2.19 16.73
CA TRP A 291 -3.47 3.09 16.17
C TRP A 291 -2.38 2.29 15.49
N GLU A 292 -1.92 2.74 14.33
CA GLU A 292 -0.93 2.04 13.53
C GLU A 292 0.40 2.77 13.48
N TRP A 293 1.46 2.07 13.87
CA TRP A 293 2.82 2.57 13.73
C TRP A 293 3.19 2.87 12.28
N CYS A 294 3.77 4.06 12.06
CA CYS A 294 4.46 4.43 10.83
C CYS A 294 5.99 4.39 11.02
N GLN A 295 6.71 4.34 9.90
CA GLN A 295 8.18 4.32 9.91
C GLN A 295 8.77 5.64 10.43
N ASP A 296 8.09 6.75 10.18
CA ASP A 296 8.57 8.12 10.31
C ASP A 296 8.80 8.53 11.75
N ASN A 297 9.84 9.34 11.96
CA ASN A 297 9.93 10.15 13.17
C ASN A 297 8.87 11.24 13.15
N TYR A 298 8.27 11.51 14.30
CA TYR A 298 7.27 12.56 14.41
C TYR A 298 7.89 13.96 14.27
N GLY A 299 7.23 14.78 13.47
CA GLY A 299 7.56 16.20 13.26
C GLY A 299 6.44 16.94 12.56
N SER A 300 6.63 18.23 12.36
CA SER A 300 5.69 19.06 11.60
C SER A 300 5.65 18.63 10.15
N LEU A 301 4.48 18.71 9.54
CA LEU A 301 4.37 18.54 8.08
C LEU A 301 5.15 19.68 7.41
N PRO A 302 5.96 19.36 6.37
CA PRO A 302 6.89 20.34 5.80
C PRO A 302 6.20 21.43 4.95
N GLY A 303 4.97 21.16 4.48
CA GLY A 303 4.30 22.02 3.49
C GLY A 303 4.92 21.93 2.09
N GLY A 304 4.35 22.71 1.15
CA GLY A 304 4.82 22.73 -0.22
C GLY A 304 4.69 21.38 -0.93
N VAL A 305 5.66 21.07 -1.81
CA VAL A 305 5.71 19.82 -2.60
C VAL A 305 6.81 18.92 -2.06
N GLN A 306 6.48 17.67 -1.79
CA GLN A 306 7.40 16.64 -1.31
C GLN A 306 7.34 15.41 -2.20
N ILE A 307 8.49 14.77 -2.39
CA ILE A 307 8.62 13.55 -3.19
C ILE A 307 9.12 12.44 -2.26
N ASP A 308 8.37 11.34 -2.17
CA ASP A 308 8.66 10.18 -1.33
C ASP A 308 9.11 10.56 0.12
N PRO A 309 8.35 11.39 0.86
CA PRO A 309 8.78 11.84 2.17
C PRO A 309 8.82 10.68 3.18
N THR A 310 9.82 10.70 4.05
CA THR A 310 10.04 9.70 5.12
C THR A 310 10.07 10.36 6.52
N GLY A 311 9.50 11.55 6.63
CA GLY A 311 9.52 12.34 7.85
C GLY A 311 10.90 12.96 8.14
N PRO A 312 11.05 13.66 9.28
CA PRO A 312 12.32 14.27 9.66
C PRO A 312 13.36 13.21 10.03
N ALA A 313 14.63 13.47 9.73
CA ALA A 313 15.73 12.53 10.01
C ALA A 313 15.86 12.19 11.52
N SER A 314 15.42 13.10 12.39
CA SER A 314 15.36 12.89 13.84
C SER A 314 14.17 13.66 14.44
N SER A 315 13.64 13.17 15.55
CA SER A 315 12.68 13.88 16.40
C SER A 315 13.38 14.25 17.72
N LEU A 316 13.00 15.38 18.32
CA LEU A 316 13.57 15.83 19.59
C LEU A 316 13.38 14.81 20.71
N LEU A 317 12.24 14.11 20.71
CA LEU A 317 11.88 13.10 21.71
C LEU A 317 12.03 11.67 21.19
N ARG A 318 12.53 11.48 19.97
CA ARG A 318 12.62 10.19 19.27
C ARG A 318 11.26 9.54 19.02
N ASP A 319 10.17 10.29 19.13
CA ASP A 319 8.82 9.76 18.93
C ASP A 319 8.58 9.32 17.49
N LYS A 320 7.72 8.33 17.35
CA LYS A 320 7.27 7.77 16.07
C LYS A 320 5.82 8.15 15.81
N VAL A 321 5.50 8.30 14.53
CA VAL A 321 4.14 8.63 14.08
C VAL A 321 3.22 7.41 14.24
N MET A 322 1.99 7.68 14.68
CA MET A 322 0.88 6.73 14.63
C MET A 322 -0.33 7.35 13.95
N ARG A 323 -1.10 6.52 13.27
CA ARG A 323 -2.23 6.90 12.43
C ARG A 323 -3.44 5.99 12.64
N GLY A 324 -4.64 6.42 12.22
CA GLY A 324 -5.85 5.60 12.11
C GLY A 324 -6.90 5.83 13.19
N GLY A 325 -6.53 6.20 14.39
CA GLY A 325 -7.43 6.16 15.55
C GLY A 325 -7.50 4.77 16.17
N ALA A 326 -8.22 4.61 17.27
CA ALA A 326 -8.37 3.33 17.95
C ALA A 326 -9.76 3.20 18.58
N TYR A 327 -10.11 1.97 19.02
CA TYR A 327 -11.38 1.60 19.61
C TYR A 327 -11.76 2.42 20.85
N ASP A 328 -10.80 2.95 21.59
CA ASP A 328 -10.94 3.74 22.81
C ASP A 328 -10.72 5.25 22.59
N TYR A 329 -10.61 5.70 21.33
CA TYR A 329 -10.51 7.10 20.95
C TYR A 329 -11.77 7.61 20.28
N PRO A 330 -12.09 8.93 20.38
CA PRO A 330 -13.26 9.49 19.73
C PRO A 330 -13.17 9.38 18.20
N ASN A 331 -14.32 9.34 17.55
CA ASN A 331 -14.44 9.24 16.09
C ASN A 331 -13.67 10.33 15.32
N SER A 332 -13.48 11.53 15.91
CA SER A 332 -12.64 12.60 15.35
C SER A 332 -11.17 12.19 15.18
N SER A 333 -10.69 11.23 15.96
CA SER A 333 -9.35 10.66 15.84
C SER A 333 -9.20 9.70 14.67
N CYS A 334 -10.32 9.19 14.12
CA CYS A 334 -10.32 8.26 13.00
C CYS A 334 -10.24 8.93 11.62
N ARG A 335 -10.11 10.27 11.53
CA ARG A 335 -9.98 11.01 10.26
C ARG A 335 -8.69 10.62 9.52
N SER A 336 -8.72 10.63 8.20
CA SER A 336 -7.55 10.28 7.36
C SER A 336 -6.29 11.10 7.70
N ALA A 337 -6.44 12.38 8.08
CA ALA A 337 -5.35 13.28 8.42
C ALA A 337 -4.97 13.26 9.90
N SER A 338 -5.76 12.63 10.77
CA SER A 338 -5.46 12.53 12.20
C SER A 338 -4.14 11.83 12.45
N ARG A 339 -3.30 12.41 13.29
CA ARG A 339 -1.95 11.91 13.58
C ARG A 339 -1.57 12.18 15.02
N ILE A 340 -0.97 11.17 15.63
CA ILE A 340 -0.40 11.27 16.96
C ILE A 340 1.01 10.68 16.96
N PHE A 341 1.63 10.68 18.12
CA PHE A 341 2.98 10.13 18.30
C PHE A 341 3.12 9.42 19.63
N ARG A 342 4.08 8.49 19.66
CA ARG A 342 4.45 7.80 20.91
C ARG A 342 5.94 7.45 20.89
N PHE A 343 6.52 7.32 22.06
CA PHE A 343 7.88 6.85 22.21
C PHE A 343 8.02 5.40 21.72
N PRO A 344 9.05 5.07 20.89
CA PRO A 344 9.12 3.82 20.14
C PRO A 344 9.23 2.54 20.97
N LEU A 345 9.53 2.65 22.27
CA LEU A 345 9.64 1.51 23.19
C LEU A 345 8.38 1.29 24.05
N TRP A 346 7.36 2.12 23.91
CA TRP A 346 6.15 2.04 24.75
C TRP A 346 5.02 1.35 24.00
N PRO A 347 4.78 0.06 24.31
CA PRO A 347 3.60 -0.64 23.81
C PRO A 347 2.35 -0.15 24.52
N ASP A 348 1.20 -0.25 23.88
CA ASP A 348 -0.11 0.00 24.49
C ASP A 348 -1.18 -0.86 23.85
N SER A 349 -2.27 -1.10 24.58
CA SER A 349 -3.35 -1.99 24.14
C SER A 349 -4.11 -1.49 22.92
N ASP A 350 -4.03 -0.20 22.63
CA ASP A 350 -4.65 0.51 21.51
C ASP A 350 -3.71 0.61 20.27
N VAL A 351 -2.50 0.03 20.31
CA VAL A 351 -1.47 0.22 19.30
C VAL A 351 -1.07 -1.08 18.64
N GLY A 352 -1.25 -1.12 17.32
CA GLY A 352 -0.81 -2.17 16.41
C GLY A 352 -0.07 -1.60 15.20
N PHE A 353 -0.16 -2.27 14.06
CA PHE A 353 0.46 -1.82 12.81
C PHE A 353 -0.04 -2.63 11.61
N ARG A 354 0.15 -2.08 10.41
CA ARG A 354 0.09 -2.84 9.16
C ARG A 354 1.43 -2.81 8.44
N VAL A 355 1.64 -3.71 7.49
CA VAL A 355 2.90 -3.82 6.75
C VAL A 355 2.81 -3.26 5.35
N VAL A 356 3.93 -2.79 4.85
CA VAL A 356 4.17 -2.49 3.44
C VAL A 356 5.22 -3.47 2.92
N LEU A 357 5.01 -3.98 1.70
CA LEU A 357 6.04 -4.67 0.93
C LEU A 357 6.43 -3.77 -0.24
N ALA A 358 7.68 -3.41 -0.31
CA ALA A 358 8.25 -2.59 -1.37
C ALA A 358 9.66 -3.05 -1.71
N ASN A 359 10.12 -2.68 -2.91
CA ASN A 359 11.52 -2.82 -3.25
C ASN A 359 12.32 -1.72 -2.54
N ASP A 360 13.51 -2.07 -2.08
CA ASP A 360 14.46 -1.07 -1.58
C ASP A 360 14.82 -0.08 -2.71
N PRO A 361 14.99 1.21 -2.35
CA PRO A 361 15.41 2.23 -3.31
C PRO A 361 16.81 1.98 -3.89
#